data_c07d1ed1f181e047d0dfe3c34fd15e4f
#
_entry.id   c07d1ed1f181e047d0dfe3c34fd15e4f
#
_cell.length_a   1.000
_cell.length_b   1.000
_cell.length_c   1.000
_cell.angle_alpha   90.00
_cell.angle_beta   90.00
_cell.angle_gamma   90.00
#
_symmetry.space_group_name_H-M   'P 1'
#
loop_
_entity.id
_entity.type
_entity.pdbx_description
1 polymer ?
#
loop_
_entity_poly.entity_id
_entity_poly.type
_entity_poly.pdbx_seq_one_letter_code
_entity_poly.pdbx_strand_id
1 'polypeptide(L)'
;MLPRVVHAATTAGAAVVLTVAVAAPAHADNTRLNNGVIANVYTVQHQAGCSTDIKRNPALTQAAEWHANDVLNNRTLDGDLGSDGSTPQSRAVAAGFAGTVAQTVAINPALAINNLDVINQWYHDPAAFAIMSDCANTAIGVWSVNSLDRSVLVAVYGQPAQP
;
A
#
# COMPACT_ATOMS: atom_id res chain seq x y z
N MET A 1 -7.24 -64.40 60.13
CA MET A 1 -6.25 -63.43 59.57
C MET A 1 -6.67 -63.08 58.17
N LEU A 2 -7.17 -61.89 58.01
CA LEU A 2 -7.63 -61.32 56.69
C LEU A 2 -6.59 -60.31 56.19
N PRO A 3 -6.13 -60.40 54.96
CA PRO A 3 -5.18 -59.41 54.43
C PRO A 3 -5.91 -58.12 54.02
N ARG A 4 -5.37 -56.98 54.44
CA ARG A 4 -5.79 -55.64 54.05
C ARG A 4 -5.34 -55.35 52.60
N VAL A 5 -6.29 -55.09 51.74
CA VAL A 5 -6.05 -54.55 50.36
C VAL A 5 -5.84 -53.06 50.47
N VAL A 6 -4.65 -52.60 50.11
CA VAL A 6 -4.33 -51.18 50.02
C VAL A 6 -4.65 -50.75 48.60
N HIS A 7 -5.63 -49.85 48.43
CA HIS A 7 -5.93 -49.20 47.12
C HIS A 7 -5.02 -47.98 46.93
N ALA A 8 -4.15 -48.05 45.97
CA ALA A 8 -3.38 -46.90 45.49
C ALA A 8 -4.24 -46.07 44.56
N ALA A 9 -4.55 -44.84 44.96
CA ALA A 9 -5.24 -43.88 44.10
C ALA A 9 -4.22 -43.17 43.21
N THR A 10 -4.27 -43.42 41.90
CA THR A 10 -3.49 -42.72 40.88
C THR A 10 -4.24 -41.44 40.50
N THR A 11 -3.74 -40.29 40.92
CA THR A 11 -4.21 -38.96 40.44
C THR A 11 -3.62 -38.67 39.07
N ALA A 12 -4.44 -38.75 38.02
CA ALA A 12 -4.07 -38.31 36.70
C ALA A 12 -4.11 -36.78 36.66
N GLY A 13 -2.96 -36.10 36.63
CA GLY A 13 -2.84 -34.67 36.41
C GLY A 13 -3.09 -34.34 34.94
N ALA A 14 -4.19 -33.66 34.65
CA ALA A 14 -4.45 -33.11 33.34
C ALA A 14 -3.59 -31.83 33.14
N ALA A 15 -2.57 -31.90 32.29
CA ALA A 15 -1.81 -30.74 31.87
C ALA A 15 -2.67 -29.90 30.87
N VAL A 16 -3.11 -28.76 31.30
CA VAL A 16 -3.77 -27.76 30.38
C VAL A 16 -2.68 -27.04 29.60
N VAL A 17 -2.54 -27.39 28.33
CA VAL A 17 -1.66 -26.64 27.41
C VAL A 17 -2.40 -25.37 26.96
N LEU A 18 -2.02 -24.22 27.51
CA LEU A 18 -2.48 -22.92 27.00
C LEU A 18 -1.76 -22.67 25.66
N THR A 19 -2.45 -22.83 24.56
CA THR A 19 -2.00 -22.33 23.26
C THR A 19 -2.21 -20.82 23.21
N VAL A 20 -1.14 -20.05 23.32
CA VAL A 20 -1.16 -18.61 23.05
C VAL A 20 -1.28 -18.45 21.54
N ALA A 21 -2.48 -18.11 21.05
CA ALA A 21 -2.67 -17.69 19.67
C ALA A 21 -1.98 -16.34 19.50
N VAL A 22 -0.83 -16.31 18.80
CA VAL A 22 -0.20 -15.07 18.35
C VAL A 22 -1.11 -14.52 17.25
N ALA A 23 -1.89 -13.48 17.56
CA ALA A 23 -2.65 -12.76 16.56
C ALA A 23 -1.65 -12.13 15.58
N ALA A 24 -1.69 -12.52 14.30
CA ALA A 24 -0.96 -11.82 13.25
C ALA A 24 -1.41 -10.36 13.25
N PRO A 25 -0.49 -9.38 13.06
CA PRO A 25 -0.88 -7.98 12.94
C PRO A 25 -1.92 -7.87 11.82
N ALA A 26 -3.09 -7.34 12.14
CA ALA A 26 -4.12 -7.04 11.16
C ALA A 26 -3.59 -5.89 10.29
N HIS A 27 -3.07 -6.22 9.12
CA HIS A 27 -2.85 -5.23 8.09
C HIS A 27 -4.24 -4.77 7.64
N ALA A 28 -4.54 -3.48 7.86
CA ALA A 28 -5.78 -2.90 7.36
C ALA A 28 -5.85 -3.15 5.85
N ASP A 29 -6.93 -3.76 5.38
CA ASP A 29 -7.14 -3.96 3.96
C ASP A 29 -7.45 -2.61 3.30
N ASN A 30 -6.43 -1.98 2.74
CA ASN A 30 -6.51 -0.70 2.07
C ASN A 30 -6.98 -0.83 0.60
N THR A 31 -7.42 -2.00 0.17
CA THR A 31 -7.89 -2.26 -1.21
C THR A 31 -8.97 -1.29 -1.65
N ARG A 32 -9.91 -0.98 -0.76
CA ARG A 32 -10.99 -0.02 -1.06
C ARG A 32 -10.45 1.39 -1.25
N LEU A 33 -9.51 1.83 -0.43
CA LEU A 33 -8.84 3.12 -0.57
C LEU A 33 -8.08 3.20 -1.90
N ASN A 34 -7.24 2.21 -2.17
CA ASN A 34 -6.43 2.16 -3.39
C ASN A 34 -7.32 2.16 -4.65
N ASN A 35 -8.42 1.39 -4.65
CA ASN A 35 -9.39 1.37 -5.74
C ASN A 35 -10.09 2.72 -5.91
N GLY A 36 -10.46 3.38 -4.82
CA GLY A 36 -11.07 4.70 -4.84
C GLY A 36 -10.16 5.78 -5.44
N VAL A 37 -8.87 5.73 -5.13
CA VAL A 37 -7.88 6.65 -5.72
C VAL A 37 -7.77 6.43 -7.24
N ILE A 38 -7.68 5.18 -7.70
CA ILE A 38 -7.64 4.87 -9.14
C ILE A 38 -8.89 5.39 -9.85
N ALA A 39 -10.08 5.18 -9.28
CA ALA A 39 -11.34 5.67 -9.85
C ALA A 39 -11.39 7.20 -9.93
N ASN A 40 -10.86 7.89 -8.93
CA ASN A 40 -10.79 9.35 -8.94
C ASN A 40 -9.77 9.88 -9.97
N VAL A 41 -8.60 9.23 -10.12
CA VAL A 41 -7.63 9.58 -11.17
C VAL A 41 -8.23 9.38 -12.55
N TYR A 42 -8.94 8.27 -12.77
CA TYR A 42 -9.71 8.05 -14.00
C TYR A 42 -10.67 9.23 -14.28
N THR A 43 -11.42 9.67 -13.27
CA THR A 43 -12.35 10.79 -13.41
C THR A 43 -11.62 12.09 -13.75
N VAL A 44 -10.49 12.39 -13.08
CA VAL A 44 -9.67 13.57 -13.38
C VAL A 44 -9.16 13.56 -14.82
N GLN A 45 -8.67 12.42 -15.30
CA GLN A 45 -8.22 12.27 -16.69
C GLN A 45 -9.35 12.50 -17.68
N HIS A 46 -10.54 11.94 -17.45
CA HIS A 46 -11.70 12.16 -18.31
C HIS A 46 -12.14 13.63 -18.33
N GLN A 47 -12.10 14.31 -17.18
CA GLN A 47 -12.36 15.76 -17.11
C GLN A 47 -11.30 16.59 -17.84
N ALA A 48 -10.06 16.11 -17.89
CA ALA A 48 -8.98 16.71 -18.66
C ALA A 48 -9.07 16.43 -20.19
N GLY A 49 -10.03 15.60 -20.62
CA GLY A 49 -10.26 15.28 -22.04
C GLY A 49 -9.53 14.02 -22.52
N CYS A 50 -8.99 13.20 -21.62
CA CYS A 50 -8.35 11.96 -22.02
C CYS A 50 -9.38 10.95 -22.55
N SER A 51 -9.08 10.33 -23.70
CA SER A 51 -9.92 9.32 -24.35
C SER A 51 -9.52 7.88 -24.03
N THR A 52 -8.33 7.68 -23.46
CA THR A 52 -7.82 6.36 -23.07
C THR A 52 -7.97 6.16 -21.57
N ASP A 53 -8.57 5.05 -21.18
CA ASP A 53 -8.75 4.70 -19.76
C ASP A 53 -7.42 4.31 -19.13
N ILE A 54 -7.13 4.87 -17.96
CA ILE A 54 -6.02 4.43 -17.13
C ILE A 54 -6.34 3.06 -16.50
N LYS A 55 -5.41 2.12 -16.59
CA LYS A 55 -5.61 0.75 -16.13
C LYS A 55 -4.60 0.37 -15.05
N ARG A 56 -5.06 -0.42 -14.08
CA ARG A 56 -4.17 -0.98 -13.05
C ARG A 56 -3.08 -1.83 -13.69
N ASN A 57 -1.85 -1.64 -13.20
CA ASN A 57 -0.68 -2.42 -13.58
C ASN A 57 -0.03 -3.03 -12.32
N PRO A 58 0.17 -4.37 -12.27
CA PRO A 58 0.75 -5.04 -11.11
C PRO A 58 2.18 -4.61 -10.80
N ALA A 59 3.02 -4.37 -11.81
CA ALA A 59 4.41 -3.93 -11.62
C ALA A 59 4.45 -2.52 -11.00
N LEU A 60 3.58 -1.59 -11.44
CA LEU A 60 3.47 -0.28 -10.84
C LEU A 60 2.89 -0.35 -9.41
N THR A 61 1.97 -1.27 -9.15
CA THR A 61 1.46 -1.52 -7.79
C THR A 61 2.59 -1.98 -6.86
N GLN A 62 3.46 -2.87 -7.35
CA GLN A 62 4.62 -3.34 -6.58
C GLN A 62 5.63 -2.21 -6.32
N ALA A 63 5.90 -1.36 -7.31
CA ALA A 63 6.77 -0.20 -7.14
C ALA A 63 6.20 0.80 -6.11
N ALA A 64 4.87 1.02 -6.14
CA ALA A 64 4.16 1.85 -5.16
C ALA A 64 4.23 1.24 -3.75
N GLU A 65 4.08 -0.08 -3.61
CA GLU A 65 4.18 -0.81 -2.34
C GLU A 65 5.56 -0.64 -1.70
N TRP A 66 6.63 -0.85 -2.45
CA TRP A 66 7.98 -0.68 -1.95
C TRP A 66 8.21 0.72 -1.41
N HIS A 67 7.81 1.75 -2.16
CA HIS A 67 8.03 3.12 -1.75
C HIS A 67 7.10 3.55 -0.60
N ALA A 68 5.84 3.13 -0.59
CA ALA A 68 4.93 3.43 0.51
C ALA A 68 5.44 2.88 1.85
N ASN A 69 5.95 1.64 1.85
CA ASN A 69 6.55 1.02 3.03
C ASN A 69 7.84 1.76 3.45
N ASP A 70 8.66 2.16 2.50
CA ASP A 70 9.89 2.91 2.78
C ASP A 70 9.57 4.26 3.43
N VAL A 71 8.65 5.04 2.86
CA VAL A 71 8.21 6.34 3.41
C VAL A 71 7.54 6.19 4.78
N LEU A 72 6.77 5.11 5.00
CA LEU A 72 6.17 4.86 6.32
C LEU A 72 7.25 4.63 7.39
N ASN A 73 8.29 3.88 7.08
CA ASN A 73 9.34 3.49 8.00
C ASN A 73 10.43 4.56 8.17
N ASN A 74 10.62 5.43 7.17
CA ASN A 74 11.62 6.49 7.17
C ASN A 74 10.93 7.86 7.15
N ARG A 75 10.74 8.45 8.33
CA ARG A 75 9.97 9.69 8.51
C ARG A 75 10.59 10.94 7.87
N THR A 76 11.84 10.87 7.45
CA THR A 76 12.54 11.95 6.72
C THR A 76 12.22 11.95 5.24
N LEU A 77 11.59 10.89 4.72
CA LEU A 77 11.16 10.80 3.33
C LEU A 77 9.78 11.45 3.17
N ASP A 78 9.65 12.30 2.18
CA ASP A 78 8.42 13.05 1.86
C ASP A 78 8.14 13.16 0.36
N GLY A 79 9.02 12.60 -0.48
CA GLY A 79 8.95 12.72 -1.93
C GLY A 79 9.26 11.42 -2.68
N ASP A 80 9.91 11.57 -3.83
CA ASP A 80 10.08 10.49 -4.79
C ASP A 80 11.26 9.56 -4.52
N LEU A 81 12.30 10.05 -3.82
CA LEU A 81 13.50 9.27 -3.55
C LEU A 81 13.28 8.30 -2.40
N GLY A 82 13.71 7.06 -2.59
CA GLY A 82 13.77 6.05 -1.53
C GLY A 82 14.96 6.24 -0.60
N SER A 83 14.94 5.61 0.57
CA SER A 83 16.04 5.62 1.54
C SER A 83 17.33 5.00 0.98
N ASP A 84 17.22 4.15 -0.03
CA ASP A 84 18.31 3.53 -0.78
C ASP A 84 18.76 4.36 -2.01
N GLY A 85 18.18 5.55 -2.20
CA GLY A 85 18.41 6.41 -3.36
C GLY A 85 17.64 5.99 -4.62
N SER A 86 16.75 5.00 -4.53
CA SER A 86 15.92 4.58 -5.67
C SER A 86 14.97 5.70 -6.11
N THR A 87 14.77 5.79 -7.42
CA THR A 87 13.81 6.70 -8.05
C THR A 87 12.51 5.96 -8.40
N PRO A 88 11.39 6.65 -8.66
CA PRO A 88 10.17 6.00 -9.19
C PRO A 88 10.46 5.14 -10.42
N GLN A 89 11.28 5.66 -11.34
CA GLN A 89 11.67 4.95 -12.55
C GLN A 89 12.46 3.66 -12.24
N SER A 90 13.46 3.72 -11.37
CA SER A 90 14.27 2.55 -11.03
C SER A 90 13.44 1.46 -10.34
N ARG A 91 12.50 1.84 -9.46
CA ARG A 91 11.57 0.91 -8.80
C ARG A 91 10.61 0.27 -9.79
N ALA A 92 10.05 1.05 -10.73
CA ALA A 92 9.15 0.52 -11.76
C ALA A 92 9.86 -0.49 -12.66
N VAL A 93 11.08 -0.19 -13.10
CA VAL A 93 11.91 -1.13 -13.89
C VAL A 93 12.23 -2.40 -13.10
N ALA A 94 12.65 -2.26 -11.83
CA ALA A 94 12.91 -3.40 -10.95
C ALA A 94 11.68 -4.28 -10.73
N ALA A 95 10.46 -3.68 -10.73
CA ALA A 95 9.19 -4.39 -10.65
C ALA A 95 8.73 -5.01 -11.99
N GLY A 96 9.46 -4.76 -13.09
CA GLY A 96 9.16 -5.32 -14.41
C GLY A 96 8.29 -4.44 -15.32
N PHE A 97 8.13 -3.16 -15.01
CA PHE A 97 7.42 -2.24 -15.90
C PHE A 97 8.35 -1.70 -17.00
N ALA A 98 7.93 -1.87 -18.25
CA ALA A 98 8.61 -1.29 -19.40
C ALA A 98 7.90 -0.02 -19.85
N GLY A 99 8.58 1.13 -19.70
CA GLY A 99 8.04 2.45 -20.03
C GLY A 99 8.56 3.53 -19.09
N THR A 100 8.03 4.72 -19.22
CA THR A 100 8.36 5.85 -18.33
C THR A 100 7.32 5.98 -17.23
N VAL A 101 7.72 6.51 -16.08
CA VAL A 101 6.82 6.68 -14.94
C VAL A 101 6.95 8.05 -14.30
N ALA A 102 5.83 8.48 -13.68
CA ALA A 102 5.76 9.56 -12.73
C ALA A 102 5.11 9.05 -11.43
N GLN A 103 5.19 9.80 -10.35
CA GLN A 103 4.69 9.40 -9.04
C GLN A 103 4.05 10.56 -8.30
N THR A 104 3.05 10.27 -7.49
CA THR A 104 2.52 11.16 -6.46
C THR A 104 2.51 10.45 -5.11
N VAL A 105 2.81 11.20 -4.05
CA VAL A 105 2.83 10.71 -2.67
C VAL A 105 1.88 11.55 -1.84
N ALA A 106 1.08 10.91 -1.00
CA ALA A 106 0.28 11.57 0.02
C ALA A 106 0.68 11.03 1.40
N ILE A 107 0.94 11.94 2.33
CA ILE A 107 1.30 11.61 3.71
C ILE A 107 0.33 12.35 4.63
N ASN A 108 -0.25 11.61 5.58
CA ASN A 108 -1.13 12.18 6.60
C ASN A 108 -0.60 11.78 8.00
N PRO A 109 -0.44 12.74 8.94
CA PRO A 109 -0.01 12.45 10.31
C PRO A 109 -1.17 11.87 11.16
N ALA A 110 -1.84 10.83 10.67
CA ALA A 110 -2.96 10.14 11.32
C ALA A 110 -3.00 8.67 10.87
N LEU A 111 -3.72 7.85 11.64
CA LEU A 111 -3.92 6.42 11.37
C LEU A 111 -4.58 6.15 10.00
N ALA A 112 -5.42 7.06 9.53
CA ALA A 112 -6.17 6.87 8.30
C ALA A 112 -6.09 8.09 7.39
N ILE A 113 -6.10 7.83 6.11
CA ILE A 113 -6.32 8.79 5.03
C ILE A 113 -7.47 8.27 4.17
N ASN A 114 -8.31 9.12 3.65
CA ASN A 114 -9.35 8.71 2.71
C ASN A 114 -9.01 9.15 1.28
N ASN A 115 -9.66 8.53 0.29
CA ASN A 115 -9.38 8.81 -1.11
C ASN A 115 -9.70 10.26 -1.55
N LEU A 116 -10.68 10.90 -0.92
CA LEU A 116 -11.01 12.29 -1.23
C LEU A 116 -9.94 13.25 -0.71
N ASP A 117 -9.41 13.01 0.50
CA ASP A 117 -8.30 13.81 1.05
C ASP A 117 -7.06 13.70 0.16
N VAL A 118 -6.73 12.49 -0.31
CA VAL A 118 -5.60 12.24 -1.21
C VAL A 118 -5.78 13.03 -2.52
N ILE A 119 -6.93 12.86 -3.18
CA ILE A 119 -7.21 13.54 -4.46
C ILE A 119 -7.27 15.04 -4.29
N ASN A 120 -7.87 15.55 -3.21
CA ASN A 120 -7.91 16.97 -2.92
C ASN A 120 -6.50 17.56 -2.72
N GLN A 121 -5.63 16.83 -2.02
CA GLN A 121 -4.22 17.23 -1.84
C GLN A 121 -3.50 17.34 -3.19
N TRP A 122 -3.62 16.32 -4.05
CA TRP A 122 -2.96 16.30 -5.35
C TRP A 122 -3.62 17.26 -6.37
N TYR A 123 -4.93 17.49 -6.28
CA TYR A 123 -5.65 18.39 -7.18
C TYR A 123 -5.23 19.85 -6.99
N HIS A 124 -4.85 20.24 -5.78
CA HIS A 124 -4.39 21.60 -5.45
C HIS A 124 -2.86 21.75 -5.51
N ASP A 125 -2.14 20.68 -5.77
CA ASP A 125 -0.70 20.71 -6.08
C ASP A 125 -0.52 20.72 -7.61
N PRO A 126 0.00 21.80 -8.22
CA PRO A 126 0.14 21.89 -9.68
C PRO A 126 0.98 20.76 -10.30
N ALA A 127 2.02 20.30 -9.60
CA ALA A 127 2.89 19.22 -10.10
C ALA A 127 2.16 17.87 -10.06
N ALA A 128 1.51 17.55 -8.95
CA ALA A 128 0.73 16.32 -8.80
C ALA A 128 -0.49 16.33 -9.74
N PHE A 129 -1.17 17.46 -9.89
CA PHE A 129 -2.29 17.60 -10.83
C PHE A 129 -1.86 17.35 -12.28
N ALA A 130 -0.70 17.91 -12.69
CA ALA A 130 -0.18 17.68 -14.03
C ALA A 130 0.09 16.20 -14.30
N ILE A 131 0.61 15.45 -13.30
CA ILE A 131 0.82 14.00 -13.40
C ILE A 131 -0.51 13.25 -13.49
N MET A 132 -1.48 13.57 -12.62
CA MET A 132 -2.79 12.89 -12.60
C MET A 132 -3.55 13.08 -13.91
N SER A 133 -3.52 14.29 -14.47
CA SER A 133 -4.30 14.68 -15.66
C SER A 133 -3.60 14.37 -17.00
N ASP A 134 -2.37 13.85 -16.97
CA ASP A 134 -1.62 13.52 -18.19
C ASP A 134 -2.21 12.29 -18.88
N CYS A 135 -2.78 12.48 -20.06
CA CYS A 135 -3.39 11.43 -20.88
C CYS A 135 -2.39 10.38 -21.39
N ALA A 136 -1.10 10.64 -21.37
CA ALA A 136 -0.06 9.67 -21.71
C ALA A 136 0.09 8.61 -20.62
N ASN A 137 -0.33 8.89 -19.38
CA ASN A 137 -0.35 7.94 -18.27
C ASN A 137 -1.56 7.01 -18.41
N THR A 138 -1.37 5.86 -19.06
CA THR A 138 -2.42 4.86 -19.30
C THR A 138 -2.36 3.65 -18.36
N ALA A 139 -1.33 3.59 -17.52
CA ALA A 139 -1.17 2.56 -16.49
C ALA A 139 -0.99 3.22 -15.11
N ILE A 140 -1.49 2.56 -14.05
CA ILE A 140 -1.37 3.05 -12.68
C ILE A 140 -1.19 1.89 -11.69
N GLY A 141 -0.36 2.10 -10.68
CA GLY A 141 -0.29 1.29 -9.48
C GLY A 141 -0.47 2.16 -8.25
N VAL A 142 -1.30 1.74 -7.31
CA VAL A 142 -1.56 2.48 -6.06
C VAL A 142 -1.37 1.54 -4.89
N TRP A 143 -0.67 2.03 -3.87
CA TRP A 143 -0.53 1.33 -2.60
C TRP A 143 -0.59 2.29 -1.42
N SER A 144 -1.24 1.85 -0.37
CA SER A 144 -1.33 2.60 0.87
C SER A 144 -0.98 1.72 2.07
N VAL A 145 -0.30 2.34 3.02
CA VAL A 145 0.09 1.74 4.31
C VAL A 145 -0.12 2.74 5.43
N ASN A 146 -0.32 2.25 6.64
CA ASN A 146 -0.56 3.11 7.78
C ASN A 146 0.02 2.52 9.07
N SER A 147 0.43 3.41 9.97
CA SER A 147 0.71 3.18 11.38
C SER A 147 -0.28 3.97 12.23
N LEU A 148 -0.15 3.93 13.55
CA LEU A 148 -1.07 4.65 14.45
C LEU A 148 -1.08 6.17 14.23
N ASP A 149 0.02 6.73 13.76
CA ASP A 149 0.26 8.18 13.67
C ASP A 149 0.73 8.65 12.29
N ARG A 150 0.72 7.78 11.29
CA ARG A 150 1.11 8.12 9.92
C ARG A 150 0.42 7.20 8.91
N SER A 151 -0.15 7.80 7.89
CA SER A 151 -0.63 7.10 6.70
C SER A 151 0.14 7.59 5.48
N VAL A 152 0.50 6.67 4.60
CA VAL A 152 1.20 6.95 3.34
C VAL A 152 0.44 6.29 2.21
N LEU A 153 0.22 7.03 1.13
CA LEU A 153 -0.31 6.50 -0.12
C LEU A 153 0.58 6.95 -1.27
N VAL A 154 0.98 5.99 -2.09
CA VAL A 154 1.80 6.23 -3.29
C VAL A 154 1.01 5.78 -4.50
N ALA A 155 0.97 6.63 -5.53
CA ALA A 155 0.49 6.29 -6.86
C ALA A 155 1.62 6.45 -7.87
N VAL A 156 1.90 5.39 -8.63
CA VAL A 156 2.87 5.37 -9.72
C VAL A 156 2.10 5.31 -11.03
N TYR A 157 2.31 6.29 -11.88
CA TYR A 157 1.67 6.45 -13.18
C TYR A 157 2.64 6.00 -14.27
N GLY A 158 2.16 5.27 -15.25
CA GLY A 158 3.00 4.69 -16.27
C GLY A 158 2.55 5.02 -17.69
N GLN A 159 3.53 5.31 -18.52
CA GLN A 159 3.42 5.36 -19.98
C GLN A 159 4.11 4.11 -20.52
N PRO A 160 3.36 3.03 -20.85
CA PRO A 160 3.95 1.81 -21.36
C PRO A 160 4.80 2.08 -22.61
N ALA A 161 5.94 1.40 -22.70
CA ALA A 161 6.73 1.44 -23.93
C ALA A 161 5.89 0.96 -25.11
N GLN A 162 5.95 1.69 -26.21
CA GLN A 162 5.32 1.23 -27.44
C GLN A 162 6.11 0.07 -28.03
N PRO A 163 5.44 -0.93 -28.61
CA PRO A 163 6.10 -2.08 -29.23
C PRO A 163 6.94 -1.70 -30.46
#